data_e5bf01753d918d0244c271582aecd50a
#
_entry.id   e5bf01753d918d0244c271582aecd50a
#
_cell.length_a   1.000
_cell.length_b   1.000
_cell.length_c   1.000
_cell.angle_alpha   90.00
_cell.angle_beta   90.00
_cell.angle_gamma   90.00
#
_symmetry.space_group_name_H-M   'P 1'
#
loop_
_entity.id
_entity.type
_entity.pdbx_description
1 polymer ?
#
loop_
_entity_poly.entity_id
_entity_poly.type
_entity_poly.pdbx_seq_one_letter_code
_entity_poly.pdbx_strand_id
1 'polypeptide(L)'
;MMDALMGIDVGTSSCKLTVFRKDGTVILTDTRKYPVYYPQDGWVEQDPEEWWECICAAVSKMMADDKMKEVNIKGIGIDGQGWSMIPIDKEGRVLCRNPIWMDTRAADL
;
A
#
# COMPACT_ATOMS: atom_id res chain seq x y z
N MET A 1 25.95 11.11 0.42
CA MET A 1 24.72 10.42 0.00
C MET A 1 23.68 11.43 -0.44
N MET A 2 22.86 11.06 -1.38
CA MET A 2 21.79 11.93 -1.87
C MET A 2 20.52 11.74 -1.04
N ASP A 3 19.98 12.82 -0.51
CA ASP A 3 18.73 12.80 0.24
C ASP A 3 17.53 12.65 -0.71
N ALA A 4 16.61 11.77 -0.34
CA ALA A 4 15.42 11.47 -1.10
C ALA A 4 14.23 11.24 -0.18
N LEU A 5 13.05 11.20 -0.78
CA LEU A 5 11.78 10.89 -0.11
C LEU A 5 11.16 9.67 -0.78
N MET A 6 10.36 8.93 -0.02
CA MET A 6 9.58 7.81 -0.56
C MET A 6 8.09 8.09 -0.40
N GLY A 7 7.34 7.92 -1.47
CA GLY A 7 5.88 7.92 -1.43
C GLY A 7 5.36 6.49 -1.55
N ILE A 8 4.36 6.15 -0.73
CA ILE A 8 3.68 4.85 -0.78
C ILE A 8 2.19 5.11 -0.99
N ASP A 9 1.67 4.67 -2.13
CA ASP A 9 0.26 4.76 -2.46
C ASP A 9 -0.37 3.36 -2.36
N VAL A 10 -1.27 3.17 -1.40
CA VAL A 10 -2.00 1.92 -1.19
C VAL A 10 -3.36 2.05 -1.89
N GLY A 11 -3.37 1.77 -3.19
CA GLY A 11 -4.54 1.93 -4.03
C GLY A 11 -5.51 0.74 -3.97
N THR A 12 -6.53 0.78 -4.81
CA THR A 12 -7.57 -0.25 -4.86
C THR A 12 -7.06 -1.57 -5.44
N SER A 13 -6.24 -1.53 -6.49
CA SER A 13 -5.77 -2.74 -7.18
C SER A 13 -4.29 -3.02 -7.01
N SER A 14 -3.54 -2.06 -6.48
CA SER A 14 -2.09 -2.18 -6.33
C SER A 14 -1.56 -1.16 -5.34
N CYS A 15 -0.38 -1.41 -4.81
CA CYS A 15 0.42 -0.37 -4.17
C CYS A 15 1.52 0.09 -5.13
N LYS A 16 1.83 1.38 -5.08
CA LYS A 16 2.90 1.99 -5.85
C LYS A 16 3.85 2.72 -4.91
N LEU A 17 5.12 2.39 -4.99
CA LEU A 17 6.17 3.03 -4.22
C LEU A 17 7.07 3.83 -5.17
N THR A 18 7.39 5.06 -4.79
CA THR A 18 8.25 5.93 -5.60
C THR A 18 9.29 6.57 -4.70
N VAL A 19 10.55 6.47 -5.09
CA VAL A 19 11.65 7.21 -4.47
C VAL A 19 12.00 8.37 -5.39
N PHE A 20 12.06 9.56 -4.83
CA PHE A 20 12.30 10.77 -5.60
C PHE A 20 13.19 11.75 -4.84
N ARG A 21 13.91 12.57 -5.61
CA ARG A 21 14.76 13.62 -5.10
C ARG A 21 13.92 14.78 -4.58
N LYS A 22 14.54 15.69 -3.84
CA LYS A 22 13.90 16.89 -3.32
C LYS A 22 13.30 17.78 -4.41
N ASP A 23 13.84 17.73 -5.61
CA ASP A 23 13.32 18.48 -6.77
C ASP A 23 12.16 17.79 -7.50
N GLY A 24 11.73 16.60 -7.03
CA GLY A 24 10.65 15.81 -7.63
C GLY A 24 11.12 14.81 -8.69
N THR A 25 12.40 14.76 -9.01
CA THR A 25 12.92 13.78 -9.98
C THR A 25 12.81 12.37 -9.43
N VAL A 26 12.17 11.47 -10.16
CA VAL A 26 11.99 10.07 -9.77
C VAL A 26 13.32 9.31 -9.94
N ILE A 27 13.70 8.61 -8.88
CA ILE A 27 14.88 7.74 -8.88
C ILE A 27 14.47 6.31 -9.23
N LEU A 28 13.42 5.79 -8.57
CA LEU A 28 13.00 4.41 -8.72
C LEU A 28 11.52 4.29 -8.34
N THR A 29 10.83 3.37 -9.01
CA THR A 29 9.42 3.06 -8.76
C THR A 29 9.22 1.55 -8.77
N ASP A 30 8.37 1.04 -7.89
CA ASP A 30 7.89 -0.34 -7.95
C ASP A 30 6.38 -0.36 -7.71
N THR A 31 5.68 -1.22 -8.43
CA THR A 31 4.23 -1.40 -8.32
C THR A 31 3.93 -2.88 -8.09
N ARG A 32 3.09 -3.16 -7.09
CA ARG A 32 2.66 -4.52 -6.74
C ARG A 32 1.14 -4.61 -6.74
N LYS A 33 0.62 -5.58 -7.47
CA LYS A 33 -0.82 -5.85 -7.49
C LYS A 33 -1.21 -6.76 -6.33
N TYR A 34 -2.41 -6.58 -5.82
CA TYR A 34 -3.02 -7.47 -4.85
C TYR A 34 -4.47 -7.74 -5.25
N PRO A 35 -5.04 -8.88 -4.80
CA PRO A 35 -6.37 -9.26 -5.24
C PRO A 35 -7.48 -8.42 -4.60
N VAL A 36 -8.60 -8.36 -5.30
CA VAL A 36 -9.88 -7.88 -4.79
C VAL A 36 -10.80 -9.10 -4.74
N TYR A 37 -11.53 -9.29 -3.65
CA TYR A 37 -12.40 -10.44 -3.43
C TYR A 37 -13.87 -10.04 -3.51
N TYR A 38 -14.66 -10.85 -4.18
CA TYR A 38 -16.09 -10.64 -4.38
C TYR A 38 -16.86 -11.85 -3.85
N PRO A 39 -16.99 -12.03 -2.52
CA PRO A 39 -17.59 -13.24 -1.98
C PRO A 39 -19.09 -13.37 -2.22
N GLN A 40 -19.80 -12.25 -2.41
CA GLN A 40 -21.22 -12.19 -2.72
C GLN A 40 -21.51 -10.93 -3.54
N ASP A 41 -22.70 -10.85 -4.14
CA ASP A 41 -23.13 -9.64 -4.85
C ASP A 41 -23.08 -8.42 -3.92
N GLY A 42 -22.42 -7.36 -4.39
CA GLY A 42 -22.26 -6.13 -3.66
C GLY A 42 -21.19 -6.16 -2.57
N TRP A 43 -20.60 -7.32 -2.31
CA TRP A 43 -19.49 -7.45 -1.36
C TRP A 43 -18.16 -7.32 -2.09
N VAL A 44 -17.36 -6.36 -1.66
CA VAL A 44 -16.03 -6.12 -2.25
C VAL A 44 -15.02 -6.00 -1.10
N GLU A 45 -14.07 -6.93 -1.05
CA GLU A 45 -13.17 -7.07 0.09
C GLU A 45 -11.72 -7.15 -0.33
N GLN A 46 -10.86 -6.75 0.58
CA GLN A 46 -9.41 -6.98 0.49
C GLN A 46 -8.87 -7.47 1.83
N ASP A 47 -7.64 -8.01 1.77
CA ASP A 47 -6.92 -8.45 2.95
C ASP A 47 -5.80 -7.45 3.25
N PRO A 48 -5.83 -6.73 4.38
CA PRO A 48 -4.79 -5.77 4.72
C PRO A 48 -3.40 -6.39 4.88
N GLU A 49 -3.30 -7.67 5.23
CA GLU A 49 -2.02 -8.37 5.30
C GLU A 49 -1.37 -8.47 3.93
N GLU A 50 -2.17 -8.63 2.87
CA GLU A 50 -1.66 -8.65 1.49
C GLU A 50 -1.12 -7.27 1.07
N TRP A 51 -1.74 -6.17 1.53
CA TRP A 51 -1.19 -4.84 1.30
C TRP A 51 0.20 -4.72 1.94
N TRP A 52 0.32 -5.15 3.18
CA TRP A 52 1.59 -5.09 3.91
C TRP A 52 2.66 -5.95 3.27
N GLU A 53 2.34 -7.19 2.89
CA GLU A 53 3.26 -8.09 2.19
C GLU A 53 3.78 -7.48 0.89
N CYS A 54 2.90 -6.87 0.10
CA CYS A 54 3.27 -6.18 -1.13
C CYS A 54 4.19 -4.99 -0.88
N ILE A 55 3.89 -4.18 0.13
CA ILE A 55 4.74 -3.04 0.52
C ILE A 55 6.13 -3.53 0.94
N CYS A 56 6.19 -4.53 1.81
CA CYS A 56 7.47 -5.10 2.27
C CYS A 56 8.29 -5.66 1.11
N ALA A 57 7.66 -6.39 0.20
CA ALA A 57 8.34 -6.95 -0.98
C ALA A 57 8.86 -5.85 -1.91
N ALA A 58 8.07 -4.81 -2.13
CA ALA A 58 8.47 -3.67 -2.96
C ALA A 58 9.65 -2.93 -2.33
N VAL A 59 9.59 -2.62 -1.04
CA VAL A 59 10.69 -1.94 -0.34
C VAL A 59 11.97 -2.78 -0.41
N SER A 60 11.88 -4.08 -0.12
CA SER A 60 13.05 -4.97 -0.16
C SER A 60 13.70 -4.99 -1.53
N LYS A 61 12.89 -5.08 -2.60
CA LYS A 61 13.40 -5.06 -3.96
C LYS A 61 14.04 -3.72 -4.30
N MET A 62 13.38 -2.61 -3.97
CA MET A 62 13.88 -1.27 -4.27
C MET A 62 15.19 -1.00 -3.56
N MET A 63 15.29 -1.33 -2.27
CA MET A 63 16.51 -1.08 -1.48
C MET A 63 17.70 -1.93 -1.93
N ALA A 64 17.46 -3.03 -2.62
CA ALA A 64 18.51 -3.86 -3.21
C ALA A 64 18.99 -3.36 -4.59
N ASP A 65 18.28 -2.40 -5.17
CA ASP A 65 18.65 -1.85 -6.49
C ASP A 65 19.90 -0.99 -6.39
N ASP A 66 20.78 -1.08 -7.40
CA ASP A 66 22.02 -0.31 -7.44
C ASP A 66 21.78 1.21 -7.40
N LYS A 67 20.65 1.68 -7.92
CA LYS A 67 20.28 3.10 -7.88
C LYS A 67 20.12 3.63 -6.46
N MET A 68 19.89 2.74 -5.50
CA MET A 68 19.66 3.12 -4.10
C MET A 68 20.94 3.16 -3.25
N LYS A 69 22.07 2.71 -3.79
CA LYS A 69 23.34 2.64 -3.03
C LYS A 69 23.79 3.96 -2.41
N GLU A 70 23.57 5.06 -3.12
CA GLU A 70 23.98 6.40 -2.68
C GLU A 70 22.77 7.26 -2.27
N VAL A 71 21.63 6.63 -1.95
CA VAL A 71 20.40 7.31 -1.60
C VAL A 71 20.11 7.16 -0.10
N ASN A 72 19.75 8.26 0.52
CA ASN A 72 19.37 8.34 1.93
C ASN A 72 17.91 8.76 2.02
N ILE A 73 17.02 7.85 2.40
CA ILE A 73 15.59 8.15 2.56
C ILE A 73 15.39 8.96 3.84
N LYS A 74 14.96 10.20 3.71
CA LYS A 74 14.77 11.13 4.82
C LYS A 74 13.33 11.16 5.34
N GLY A 75 12.39 10.69 4.58
CA GLY A 75 10.98 10.67 4.98
C GLY A 75 10.16 9.78 4.08
N ILE A 76 9.05 9.29 4.63
CA ILE A 76 8.08 8.47 3.92
C ILE A 76 6.71 9.11 4.08
N GLY A 77 6.04 9.36 2.96
CA GLY A 77 4.64 9.78 2.93
C GLY A 77 3.77 8.62 2.45
N ILE A 78 2.61 8.47 3.05
CA ILE A 78 1.68 7.39 2.72
C ILE A 78 0.32 7.99 2.40
N ASP A 79 -0.28 7.55 1.30
CA ASP A 79 -1.70 7.74 1.06
C ASP A 79 -2.32 6.41 0.65
N GLY A 80 -3.63 6.38 0.51
CA GLY A 80 -4.30 5.15 0.12
C GLY A 80 -5.78 5.34 -0.09
N GLN A 81 -6.43 4.25 -0.49
CA GLN A 81 -7.89 4.24 -0.60
C GLN A 81 -8.51 4.48 0.78
N GLY A 82 -9.53 5.33 0.81
CA GLY A 82 -10.27 5.62 2.04
C GLY A 82 -11.46 4.70 2.22
N TRP A 83 -12.19 4.92 3.33
CA TRP A 83 -13.50 4.32 3.60
C TRP A 83 -13.47 2.81 3.82
N SER A 84 -12.33 2.28 4.25
CA SER A 84 -12.19 0.89 4.67
C SER A 84 -12.22 0.79 6.20
N MET A 85 -12.97 -0.16 6.70
CA MET A 85 -12.99 -0.50 8.13
C MET A 85 -12.18 -1.79 8.30
N ILE A 86 -11.12 -1.73 9.09
CA ILE A 86 -10.26 -2.88 9.34
C ILE A 86 -10.40 -3.27 10.80
N PRO A 87 -11.14 -4.37 11.12
CA PRO A 87 -11.25 -4.83 12.49
C PRO A 87 -9.95 -5.49 12.93
N ILE A 88 -9.46 -5.07 14.09
CA ILE A 88 -8.23 -5.62 14.68
C ILE A 88 -8.49 -6.04 16.13
N ASP A 89 -7.71 -6.96 16.64
CA ASP A 89 -7.74 -7.31 18.06
C ASP A 89 -6.86 -6.35 18.88
N LYS A 90 -6.81 -6.55 20.17
CA LYS A 90 -6.02 -5.69 21.08
C LYS A 90 -4.51 -5.78 20.85
N GLU A 91 -4.04 -6.83 20.21
CA GLU A 91 -2.64 -7.00 19.81
C GLU A 91 -2.35 -6.41 18.41
N GLY A 92 -3.36 -5.83 17.75
CA GLY A 92 -3.23 -5.23 16.42
C GLY A 92 -3.33 -6.23 15.27
N ARG A 93 -3.78 -7.47 15.53
CA ARG A 93 -3.94 -8.48 14.47
C ARG A 93 -5.25 -8.26 13.72
N VAL A 94 -5.19 -8.37 12.39
CA VAL A 94 -6.37 -8.27 11.53
C VAL A 94 -7.26 -9.48 11.74
N LEU A 95 -8.57 -9.24 11.98
CA LEU A 95 -9.53 -10.30 12.29
C LEU A 95 -10.17 -10.93 11.06
N CYS A 96 -10.28 -10.20 9.95
CA CYS A 96 -10.92 -10.66 8.73
C CYS A 96 -10.56 -9.74 7.57
N ARG A 97 -10.92 -10.15 6.35
CA ARG A 97 -10.90 -9.24 5.20
C ARG A 97 -11.78 -8.04 5.48
N ASN A 98 -11.39 -6.89 4.98
CA ASN A 98 -12.14 -5.65 5.15
C ASN A 98 -12.94 -5.30 3.90
N PRO A 99 -14.16 -4.78 4.05
CA PRO A 99 -14.85 -4.12 2.95
C PRO A 99 -14.05 -2.90 2.50
N ILE A 100 -14.01 -2.66 1.20
CA ILE A 100 -13.39 -1.48 0.62
C ILE A 100 -14.47 -0.52 0.09
N TRP A 101 -14.07 0.64 -0.41
CA TRP A 101 -14.98 1.71 -0.78
C TRP A 101 -16.06 1.31 -1.82
N MET A 102 -15.83 0.27 -2.62
CA MET A 102 -16.80 -0.24 -3.60
C MET A 102 -17.85 -1.17 -3.00
N ASP A 103 -17.69 -1.59 -1.74
CA ASP A 103 -18.60 -2.51 -1.07
C ASP A 103 -19.94 -1.83 -0.79
N THR A 104 -21.05 -2.53 -1.06
CA THR A 104 -22.40 -1.99 -0.89
C THR A 104 -23.25 -2.79 0.10
N ARG A 105 -22.65 -3.69 0.90
CA ARG A 105 -23.40 -4.56 1.82
C ARG A 105 -24.22 -3.81 2.85
N ALA A 106 -23.83 -2.60 3.21
CA ALA A 106 -24.50 -1.76 4.21
C ALA A 106 -25.49 -0.76 3.59
N ALA A 107 -25.78 -0.85 2.30
CA ALA A 107 -26.59 0.13 1.58
C ALA A 107 -28.03 0.24 2.10
N ASP A 108 -28.55 -0.83 2.70
CA ASP A 108 -29.93 -0.90 3.22
C ASP A 108 -30.04 -0.57 4.72
N LEU A 109 -28.96 -0.15 5.35
CA LEU A 109 -28.94 0.19 6.78
C LEU A 109 -29.35 1.64 7.05
#